data_5dcd0ac2ed19d7315e8ba9509859fa23
#
_entry.id   5dcd0ac2ed19d7315e8ba9509859fa23
#
_cell.length_a   1.000
_cell.length_b   1.000
_cell.length_c   1.000
_cell.angle_alpha   90.00
_cell.angle_beta   90.00
_cell.angle_gamma   90.00
#
_symmetry.space_group_name_H-M   'P 1'
#
loop_
_entity.id
_entity.type
_entity.pdbx_description
1 polymer ?
#
loop_
_entity_poly.entity_id
_entity_poly.type
_entity_poly.pdbx_seq_one_letter_code
_entity_poly.pdbx_strand_id
1 'polypeptide(L)'
;AVGASGTIKAIAQVCEENGWSTEGISLEGLDKARRKAVKAGSADALSLKGLRDDRKAIFASGLAILLGIFEQMGLAHMQVSSGALREGLLYDLLGRFAHEDVRERSVQALMNRHHVERAQAERVWETARGLYRQAAGDWDLEDEEAQATLRWAALLHEVGLAVSHSQFHKHGAYLVSNSDLPGFSRQAQQAVAVLVRGHRRKLPLSTLAECPEDEQARLLRLCLLLRLACRMHHARNGAPVP
;
A
#
# COMPACT_ATOMS: atom_id res chain seq x y z
N ALA A 1 -3.71 8.55 12.30
CA ALA A 1 -3.38 9.85 11.68
C ALA A 1 -2.38 9.64 10.55
N VAL A 2 -2.47 10.47 9.49
CA VAL A 2 -1.55 10.43 8.34
C VAL A 2 -0.95 11.82 8.14
N GLY A 3 0.37 11.88 7.97
CA GLY A 3 1.10 13.11 7.74
C GLY A 3 1.79 13.14 6.39
N ALA A 4 1.72 14.27 5.67
CA ALA A 4 2.15 14.40 4.27
C ALA A 4 3.04 15.63 4.01
N SER A 5 3.92 16.02 4.93
CA SER A 5 4.84 17.15 4.72
C SER A 5 6.30 16.73 4.72
N GLY A 6 7.16 17.58 4.14
CA GLY A 6 8.60 17.35 4.16
C GLY A 6 9.18 17.34 5.58
N THR A 7 8.60 18.11 6.50
CA THR A 7 8.98 18.12 7.92
C THR A 7 8.60 16.82 8.61
N ILE A 8 7.38 16.33 8.37
CA ILE A 8 6.91 15.04 8.91
C ILE A 8 7.79 13.89 8.39
N LYS A 9 8.11 13.87 7.09
CA LYS A 9 9.03 12.88 6.50
C LYS A 9 10.42 12.92 7.16
N ALA A 10 10.97 14.10 7.40
CA ALA A 10 12.27 14.25 8.06
C ALA A 10 12.22 13.76 9.53
N ILE A 11 11.15 14.03 10.25
CA ILE A 11 10.99 13.57 11.63
C ILE A 11 10.83 12.04 11.67
N ALA A 12 10.04 11.47 10.76
CA ALA A 12 9.89 10.01 10.66
C ALA A 12 11.23 9.33 10.37
N GLN A 13 11.97 9.83 9.39
CA GLN A 13 13.29 9.30 9.06
C GLN A 13 14.23 9.33 10.25
N VAL A 14 14.25 10.43 11.01
CA VAL A 14 15.02 10.51 12.24
C VAL A 14 14.57 9.48 13.27
N CYS A 15 13.26 9.30 13.47
CA CYS A 15 12.75 8.30 14.40
C CYS A 15 13.13 6.87 13.98
N GLU A 16 13.01 6.53 12.72
CA GLU A 16 13.34 5.22 12.17
C GLU A 16 14.87 4.92 12.27
N GLU A 17 15.71 5.84 11.78
CA GLU A 17 17.17 5.62 11.75
C GLU A 17 17.82 5.61 13.14
N ASN A 18 17.16 6.20 14.17
CA ASN A 18 17.59 6.11 15.54
C ASN A 18 16.92 4.96 16.34
N GLY A 19 16.06 4.15 15.67
CA GLY A 19 15.38 3.03 16.30
C GLY A 19 14.32 3.45 17.34
N TRP A 20 13.72 4.63 17.17
CA TRP A 20 12.68 5.15 18.06
C TRP A 20 11.26 4.85 17.58
N SER A 21 11.12 4.47 16.33
CA SER A 21 9.90 3.94 15.71
C SER A 21 10.29 2.90 14.67
N THR A 22 9.47 1.89 14.49
CA THR A 22 9.66 0.87 13.43
C THR A 22 9.02 1.29 12.11
N GLU A 23 7.94 2.07 12.18
CA GLU A 23 7.23 2.61 11.02
C GLU A 23 6.55 3.92 11.44
N GLY A 24 6.72 4.97 10.63
CA GLY A 24 6.12 6.27 10.88
C GLY A 24 6.61 6.95 12.16
N ILE A 25 5.74 7.67 12.84
CA ILE A 25 6.07 8.51 13.99
C ILE A 25 5.22 8.10 15.19
N SER A 26 5.87 7.70 16.28
CA SER A 26 5.23 7.46 17.58
C SER A 26 5.41 8.66 18.52
N LEU A 27 4.49 8.83 19.47
CA LEU A 27 4.61 9.85 20.52
C LEU A 27 5.92 9.69 21.33
N GLU A 28 6.30 8.44 21.64
CA GLU A 28 7.56 8.15 22.32
C GLU A 28 8.78 8.55 21.49
N GLY A 29 8.75 8.29 20.17
CA GLY A 29 9.81 8.70 19.25
C GLY A 29 9.95 10.21 19.17
N LEU A 30 8.82 10.94 19.12
CA LEU A 30 8.82 12.41 19.17
C LEU A 30 9.43 12.95 20.47
N ASP A 31 9.09 12.37 21.63
CA ASP A 31 9.65 12.82 22.91
C ASP A 31 11.16 12.56 23.00
N LYS A 32 11.64 11.42 22.48
CA LYS A 32 13.08 11.14 22.36
C LYS A 32 13.78 12.18 21.47
N ALA A 33 13.17 12.51 20.30
CA ALA A 33 13.69 13.54 19.41
C ALA A 33 13.73 14.92 20.09
N ARG A 34 12.68 15.29 20.84
CA ARG A 34 12.59 16.53 21.61
C ARG A 34 13.73 16.64 22.65
N ARG A 35 13.92 15.60 23.45
CA ARG A 35 15.00 15.57 24.48
C ARG A 35 16.38 15.76 23.83
N LYS A 36 16.63 15.16 22.67
CA LYS A 36 17.89 15.33 21.94
C LYS A 36 18.05 16.74 21.40
N ALA A 37 16.97 17.33 20.85
CA ALA A 37 16.98 18.70 20.33
C ALA A 37 17.23 19.72 21.46
N VAL A 38 16.56 19.57 22.61
CA VAL A 38 16.78 20.42 23.81
C VAL A 38 18.22 20.28 24.32
N LYS A 39 18.75 19.05 24.38
CA LYS A 39 20.14 18.81 24.85
C LYS A 39 21.18 19.44 23.90
N ALA A 40 20.91 19.52 22.61
CA ALA A 40 21.80 20.15 21.63
C ALA A 40 21.91 21.68 21.83
N GLY A 41 20.87 22.32 22.33
CA GLY A 41 20.83 23.76 22.64
C GLY A 41 20.73 24.68 21.42
N SER A 42 21.16 24.24 20.24
CA SER A 42 21.02 25.00 19.00
C SER A 42 20.77 24.08 17.80
N ALA A 43 20.22 24.63 16.72
CA ALA A 43 19.98 23.89 15.50
C ALA A 43 21.29 23.39 14.84
N ASP A 44 22.35 24.18 14.89
CA ASP A 44 23.65 23.83 14.31
C ASP A 44 24.34 22.69 15.05
N ALA A 45 24.17 22.63 16.38
CA ALA A 45 24.73 21.58 17.24
C ALA A 45 23.88 20.26 17.16
N LEU A 46 22.72 20.30 16.52
CA LEU A 46 21.85 19.15 16.44
C LEU A 46 22.41 18.10 15.46
N SER A 47 22.79 16.94 15.99
CA SER A 47 23.29 15.81 15.22
C SER A 47 22.46 14.58 15.53
N LEU A 48 21.59 14.18 14.58
CA LEU A 48 20.74 13.00 14.66
C LEU A 48 20.93 12.18 13.38
N LYS A 49 20.90 10.86 13.49
CA LYS A 49 20.89 10.00 12.31
C LYS A 49 19.65 10.31 11.48
N GLY A 50 19.81 10.38 10.17
CA GLY A 50 18.69 10.68 9.25
C GLY A 50 18.34 12.18 9.14
N LEU A 51 18.89 13.06 9.97
CA LEU A 51 18.68 14.50 9.86
C LEU A 51 19.66 15.13 8.88
N ARG A 52 19.14 15.59 7.75
CA ARG A 52 19.93 16.31 6.75
C ARG A 52 20.28 17.73 7.21
N ASP A 53 21.45 18.25 6.82
CA ASP A 53 21.93 19.57 7.24
C ASP A 53 21.00 20.70 6.80
N ASP A 54 20.42 20.61 5.60
CA ASP A 54 19.46 21.60 5.07
C ASP A 54 18.13 21.64 5.87
N ARG A 55 17.88 20.66 6.73
CA ARG A 55 16.68 20.56 7.57
C ARG A 55 16.88 20.93 9.02
N LYS A 56 18.12 21.06 9.50
CA LYS A 56 18.43 21.35 10.92
C LYS A 56 17.73 22.62 11.42
N ALA A 57 17.77 23.69 10.64
CA ALA A 57 17.21 24.99 11.04
C ALA A 57 15.70 24.96 11.32
N ILE A 58 14.95 24.11 10.60
CA ILE A 58 13.48 24.01 10.70
C ILE A 58 13.02 22.79 11.50
N PHE A 59 13.94 21.89 11.86
CA PHE A 59 13.59 20.62 12.50
C PHE A 59 12.97 20.82 13.88
N ALA A 60 13.59 21.66 14.73
CA ALA A 60 13.12 21.89 16.10
C ALA A 60 11.72 22.52 16.15
N SER A 61 11.44 23.51 15.28
CA SER A 61 10.12 24.14 15.19
C SER A 61 9.06 23.17 14.65
N GLY A 62 9.40 22.41 13.62
CA GLY A 62 8.52 21.39 13.09
C GLY A 62 8.21 20.27 14.09
N LEU A 63 9.20 19.84 14.85
CA LEU A 63 9.05 18.86 15.93
C LEU A 63 8.13 19.39 17.04
N ALA A 64 8.28 20.66 17.45
CA ALA A 64 7.43 21.28 18.48
C ALA A 64 5.96 21.35 18.02
N ILE A 65 5.72 21.75 16.77
CA ILE A 65 4.38 21.80 16.20
C ILE A 65 3.76 20.38 16.17
N LEU A 66 4.53 19.40 15.73
CA LEU A 66 4.02 18.02 15.61
C LEU A 66 3.70 17.42 16.99
N LEU A 67 4.55 17.67 18.00
CA LEU A 67 4.28 17.30 19.39
C LEU A 67 2.99 17.91 19.91
N GLY A 68 2.78 19.21 19.68
CA GLY A 68 1.53 19.87 20.07
C GLY A 68 0.30 19.24 19.39
N ILE A 69 0.40 18.83 18.12
CA ILE A 69 -0.66 18.12 17.43
C ILE A 69 -0.94 16.76 18.08
N PHE A 70 0.11 15.98 18.38
CA PHE A 70 -0.04 14.68 19.03
C PHE A 70 -0.70 14.80 20.40
N GLU A 71 -0.27 15.77 21.22
CA GLU A 71 -0.82 16.01 22.55
C GLU A 71 -2.28 16.48 22.51
N GLN A 72 -2.59 17.46 21.66
CA GLN A 72 -3.94 18.02 21.57
C GLN A 72 -4.97 17.06 20.97
N MET A 73 -4.55 16.21 20.05
CA MET A 73 -5.42 15.24 19.40
C MET A 73 -5.38 13.85 20.03
N GLY A 74 -4.58 13.64 21.06
CA GLY A 74 -4.43 12.35 21.73
C GLY A 74 -3.87 11.25 20.81
N LEU A 75 -2.96 11.59 19.88
CA LEU A 75 -2.41 10.64 18.92
C LEU A 75 -1.31 9.81 19.57
N ALA A 76 -1.38 8.50 19.42
CA ALA A 76 -0.28 7.58 19.79
C ALA A 76 0.71 7.39 18.64
N HIS A 77 0.19 7.43 17.39
CA HIS A 77 0.95 7.13 16.19
C HIS A 77 0.45 7.93 14.97
N MET A 78 1.38 8.23 14.04
CA MET A 78 1.10 8.87 12.74
C MET A 78 1.86 8.14 11.64
N GLN A 79 1.14 7.70 10.62
CA GLN A 79 1.73 7.20 9.38
C GLN A 79 2.22 8.35 8.51
N VAL A 80 3.23 8.08 7.69
CA VAL A 80 3.80 9.08 6.77
C VAL A 80 3.38 8.75 5.34
N SER A 81 2.67 9.69 4.71
CA SER A 81 2.33 9.58 3.30
C SER A 81 3.53 9.94 2.42
N SER A 82 3.79 9.13 1.40
CA SER A 82 4.75 9.46 0.33
C SER A 82 4.22 10.56 -0.58
N GLY A 83 2.89 10.65 -0.76
CA GLY A 83 2.21 11.71 -1.49
C GLY A 83 2.12 13.01 -0.68
N ALA A 84 1.95 14.13 -1.37
CA ALA A 84 1.73 15.45 -0.80
C ALA A 84 0.49 16.08 -1.45
N LEU A 85 0.08 17.26 -0.95
CA LEU A 85 -1.09 17.99 -1.47
C LEU A 85 -1.03 18.17 -2.99
N ARG A 86 0.16 18.42 -3.53
CA ARG A 86 0.38 18.62 -4.96
C ARG A 86 0.01 17.39 -5.80
N GLU A 87 0.46 16.23 -5.39
CA GLU A 87 0.13 14.97 -6.04
C GLU A 87 -1.38 14.68 -5.91
N GLY A 88 -1.96 14.90 -4.74
CA GLY A 88 -3.41 14.74 -4.53
C GLY A 88 -4.23 15.68 -5.42
N LEU A 89 -3.82 16.94 -5.55
CA LEU A 89 -4.49 17.91 -6.43
C LEU A 89 -4.39 17.50 -7.91
N LEU A 90 -3.23 17.01 -8.35
CA LEU A 90 -3.06 16.53 -9.73
C LEU A 90 -3.99 15.34 -10.01
N TYR A 91 -4.12 14.40 -9.06
CA TYR A 91 -5.01 13.26 -9.22
C TYR A 91 -6.49 13.66 -9.17
N ASP A 92 -6.88 14.59 -8.31
CA ASP A 92 -8.26 15.12 -8.27
C ASP A 92 -8.62 15.80 -9.60
N LEU A 93 -7.72 16.63 -10.13
CA LEU A 93 -7.93 17.26 -11.43
C LEU A 93 -8.04 16.24 -12.56
N LEU A 94 -7.16 15.24 -12.61
CA LEU A 94 -7.21 14.19 -13.62
C LEU A 94 -8.50 13.35 -13.50
N GLY A 95 -8.94 13.02 -12.28
CA GLY A 95 -10.19 12.29 -12.03
C GLY A 95 -11.43 13.07 -12.48
N ARG A 96 -11.47 14.37 -12.24
CA ARG A 96 -12.58 15.24 -12.68
C ARG A 96 -12.70 15.35 -14.20
N PHE A 97 -11.58 15.28 -14.94
CA PHE A 97 -11.59 15.34 -16.40
C PHE A 97 -11.96 14.03 -17.06
N ALA A 98 -11.70 12.89 -16.44
CA ALA A 98 -11.77 11.58 -17.10
C ALA A 98 -12.95 10.70 -16.66
N HIS A 99 -13.65 11.01 -15.57
CA HIS A 99 -14.63 10.12 -14.92
C HIS A 99 -14.12 8.68 -14.66
N GLU A 100 -12.79 8.48 -14.71
CA GLU A 100 -12.16 7.18 -14.54
C GLU A 100 -11.32 7.16 -13.26
N ASP A 101 -11.36 6.05 -12.55
CA ASP A 101 -10.48 5.81 -11.40
C ASP A 101 -9.01 5.78 -11.88
N VAL A 102 -8.19 6.69 -11.37
CA VAL A 102 -6.75 6.78 -11.70
C VAL A 102 -6.04 5.45 -11.43
N ARG A 103 -6.49 4.69 -10.42
CA ARG A 103 -5.95 3.37 -10.08
C ARG A 103 -6.18 2.37 -11.21
N GLU A 104 -7.34 2.40 -11.85
CA GLU A 104 -7.62 1.54 -13.01
C GLU A 104 -6.64 1.81 -14.15
N ARG A 105 -6.35 3.09 -14.45
CA ARG A 105 -5.33 3.44 -15.47
C ARG A 105 -3.94 2.93 -15.09
N SER A 106 -3.58 3.00 -13.82
CA SER A 106 -2.30 2.49 -13.32
C SER A 106 -2.19 0.98 -13.47
N VAL A 107 -3.26 0.24 -13.18
CA VAL A 107 -3.35 -1.21 -13.39
C VAL A 107 -3.22 -1.55 -14.88
N GLN A 108 -3.97 -0.85 -15.74
CA GLN A 108 -3.89 -1.05 -17.19
C GLN A 108 -2.49 -0.74 -17.75
N ALA A 109 -1.83 0.31 -17.26
CA ALA A 109 -0.46 0.65 -17.64
C ALA A 109 0.53 -0.46 -17.23
N LEU A 110 0.38 -1.01 -16.01
CA LEU A 110 1.21 -2.11 -15.53
C LEU A 110 0.98 -3.40 -16.34
N MET A 111 -0.28 -3.74 -16.64
CA MET A 111 -0.64 -4.86 -17.52
C MET A 111 0.02 -4.73 -18.90
N ASN A 112 -0.06 -3.55 -19.50
CA ASN A 112 0.54 -3.28 -20.82
C ASN A 112 2.07 -3.40 -20.79
N ARG A 113 2.71 -2.80 -19.78
CA ARG A 113 4.16 -2.84 -19.60
C ARG A 113 4.71 -4.26 -19.50
N HIS A 114 3.96 -5.15 -18.88
CA HIS A 114 4.36 -6.54 -18.63
C HIS A 114 3.65 -7.56 -19.53
N HIS A 115 2.98 -7.11 -20.58
CA HIS A 115 2.33 -7.95 -21.58
C HIS A 115 1.35 -8.99 -20.97
N VAL A 116 0.57 -8.61 -19.97
CA VAL A 116 -0.43 -9.48 -19.36
C VAL A 116 -1.48 -9.87 -20.40
N GLU A 117 -1.83 -11.15 -20.47
CA GLU A 117 -2.90 -11.64 -21.35
C GLU A 117 -4.28 -11.18 -20.83
N ARG A 118 -4.81 -10.12 -21.43
CA ARG A 118 -6.07 -9.48 -21.00
C ARG A 118 -7.23 -10.44 -20.93
N ALA A 119 -7.39 -11.29 -21.94
CA ALA A 119 -8.50 -12.23 -22.00
C ALA A 119 -8.49 -13.21 -20.84
N GLN A 120 -7.31 -13.68 -20.43
CA GLN A 120 -7.16 -14.53 -19.25
C GLN A 120 -7.44 -13.77 -17.96
N ALA A 121 -6.90 -12.57 -17.82
CA ALA A 121 -7.09 -11.73 -16.65
C ALA A 121 -8.57 -11.40 -16.43
N GLU A 122 -9.29 -11.04 -17.48
CA GLU A 122 -10.73 -10.75 -17.42
C GLU A 122 -11.55 -12.00 -17.09
N ARG A 123 -11.25 -13.18 -17.66
CA ARG A 123 -11.94 -14.43 -17.28
C ARG A 123 -11.78 -14.73 -15.79
N VAL A 124 -10.58 -14.57 -15.26
CA VAL A 124 -10.31 -14.76 -13.82
C VAL A 124 -11.08 -13.73 -12.99
N TRP A 125 -11.12 -12.46 -13.43
CA TRP A 125 -11.90 -11.43 -12.77
C TRP A 125 -13.40 -11.75 -12.77
N GLU A 126 -14.00 -12.10 -13.89
CA GLU A 126 -15.44 -12.41 -13.95
C GLU A 126 -15.82 -13.54 -12.99
N THR A 127 -15.00 -14.59 -12.92
CA THR A 127 -15.23 -15.68 -11.96
C THR A 127 -15.01 -15.22 -10.51
N ALA A 128 -13.94 -14.47 -10.24
CA ALA A 128 -13.70 -13.92 -8.90
C ALA A 128 -14.85 -13.00 -8.44
N ARG A 129 -15.37 -12.16 -9.35
CA ARG A 129 -16.54 -11.30 -9.11
C ARG A 129 -17.80 -12.11 -8.80
N GLY A 130 -18.03 -13.20 -9.53
CA GLY A 130 -19.16 -14.11 -9.27
C GLY A 130 -19.08 -14.75 -7.89
N LEU A 131 -17.90 -15.26 -7.51
CA LEU A 131 -17.64 -15.82 -6.19
C LEU A 131 -17.76 -14.76 -5.07
N TYR A 132 -17.22 -13.57 -5.31
CA TYR A 132 -17.33 -12.45 -4.38
C TYR A 132 -18.78 -12.09 -4.08
N ARG A 133 -19.64 -11.94 -5.09
CA ARG A 133 -21.07 -11.63 -4.92
C ARG A 133 -21.82 -12.67 -4.08
N GLN A 134 -21.42 -13.93 -4.15
CA GLN A 134 -22.02 -15.00 -3.39
C GLN A 134 -21.56 -15.02 -1.93
N ALA A 135 -20.31 -14.63 -1.67
CA ALA A 135 -19.70 -14.72 -0.34
C ALA A 135 -19.68 -13.40 0.43
N ALA A 136 -19.91 -12.24 -0.23
CA ALA A 136 -19.65 -10.94 0.35
C ALA A 136 -20.44 -10.69 1.64
N GLY A 137 -21.72 -11.00 1.65
CA GLY A 137 -22.58 -10.84 2.85
C GLY A 137 -22.13 -11.71 4.01
N ASP A 138 -21.91 -13.01 3.75
CA ASP A 138 -21.52 -13.96 4.81
C ASP A 138 -20.09 -13.71 5.32
N TRP A 139 -19.25 -13.08 4.51
CA TRP A 139 -17.85 -12.86 4.82
C TRP A 139 -17.51 -11.42 5.19
N ASP A 140 -18.51 -10.56 5.38
CA ASP A 140 -18.31 -9.15 5.72
C ASP A 140 -17.32 -8.45 4.76
N LEU A 141 -17.62 -8.57 3.46
CA LEU A 141 -16.82 -8.00 2.37
C LEU A 141 -17.60 -6.96 1.55
N GLU A 142 -18.73 -6.47 2.06
CA GLU A 142 -19.65 -5.60 1.32
C GLU A 142 -19.14 -4.16 1.19
N ASP A 143 -17.87 -3.97 0.86
CA ASP A 143 -17.29 -2.66 0.58
C ASP A 143 -16.71 -2.58 -0.85
N GLU A 144 -16.80 -1.37 -1.44
CA GLU A 144 -16.30 -1.12 -2.79
C GLU A 144 -14.79 -1.34 -2.91
N GLU A 145 -14.03 -1.07 -1.85
CA GLU A 145 -12.57 -1.23 -1.82
C GLU A 145 -12.16 -2.71 -1.84
N ALA A 146 -12.91 -3.59 -1.16
CA ALA A 146 -12.68 -5.03 -1.20
C ALA A 146 -12.87 -5.58 -2.61
N GLN A 147 -13.96 -5.19 -3.28
CA GLN A 147 -14.23 -5.59 -4.66
C GLN A 147 -13.17 -5.05 -5.62
N ALA A 148 -12.78 -3.79 -5.47
CA ALA A 148 -11.76 -3.15 -6.30
C ALA A 148 -10.40 -3.83 -6.11
N THR A 149 -9.99 -4.11 -4.88
CA THR A 149 -8.74 -4.82 -4.56
C THR A 149 -8.70 -6.21 -5.20
N LEU A 150 -9.81 -6.96 -5.13
CA LEU A 150 -9.92 -8.26 -5.78
C LEU A 150 -9.81 -8.15 -7.31
N ARG A 151 -10.45 -7.14 -7.90
CA ARG A 151 -10.38 -6.85 -9.34
C ARG A 151 -8.95 -6.60 -9.79
N TRP A 152 -8.27 -5.66 -9.14
CA TRP A 152 -6.90 -5.32 -9.53
C TRP A 152 -5.94 -6.50 -9.36
N ALA A 153 -6.10 -7.28 -8.28
CA ALA A 153 -5.32 -8.49 -8.10
C ALA A 153 -5.60 -9.55 -9.16
N ALA A 154 -6.85 -9.71 -9.60
CA ALA A 154 -7.22 -10.61 -10.69
C ALA A 154 -6.61 -10.16 -12.02
N LEU A 155 -6.61 -8.85 -12.32
CA LEU A 155 -6.00 -8.31 -13.54
C LEU A 155 -4.47 -8.45 -13.53
N LEU A 156 -3.84 -8.37 -12.36
CA LEU A 156 -2.37 -8.39 -12.22
C LEU A 156 -1.79 -9.75 -11.81
N HIS A 157 -2.60 -10.81 -11.65
CA HIS A 157 -2.12 -12.08 -11.09
C HIS A 157 -0.99 -12.74 -11.90
N GLU A 158 -0.92 -12.48 -13.20
CA GLU A 158 0.10 -13.00 -14.11
C GLU A 158 1.22 -12.00 -14.47
N VAL A 159 1.21 -10.78 -13.93
CA VAL A 159 2.20 -9.75 -14.27
C VAL A 159 3.65 -10.22 -14.09
N GLY A 160 3.90 -11.12 -13.16
CA GLY A 160 5.22 -11.69 -12.90
C GLY A 160 5.72 -12.68 -13.96
N LEU A 161 4.88 -13.13 -14.90
CA LEU A 161 5.31 -13.97 -16.03
C LEU A 161 6.32 -13.26 -16.93
N ALA A 162 6.27 -11.94 -16.99
CA ALA A 162 7.25 -11.13 -17.71
C ALA A 162 8.68 -11.26 -17.14
N VAL A 163 8.83 -11.67 -15.88
CA VAL A 163 10.13 -11.89 -15.24
C VAL A 163 10.56 -13.35 -15.38
N SER A 164 9.71 -14.29 -14.96
CA SER A 164 9.97 -15.74 -15.05
C SER A 164 8.69 -16.53 -14.83
N HIS A 165 8.53 -17.64 -15.56
CA HIS A 165 7.46 -18.59 -15.30
C HIS A 165 7.60 -19.27 -13.94
N SER A 166 8.85 -19.51 -13.48
CA SER A 166 9.11 -20.03 -12.14
C SER A 166 8.77 -18.98 -11.09
N GLN A 167 7.92 -19.35 -10.14
CA GLN A 167 7.53 -18.48 -9.02
C GLN A 167 6.94 -17.10 -9.43
N PHE A 168 6.29 -17.01 -10.60
CA PHE A 168 5.78 -15.75 -11.13
C PHE A 168 4.86 -15.00 -10.14
N HIS A 169 4.15 -15.70 -9.24
CA HIS A 169 3.36 -15.06 -8.18
C HIS A 169 4.22 -14.25 -7.19
N LYS A 170 5.49 -14.62 -6.99
CA LYS A 170 6.45 -13.84 -6.19
C LYS A 170 6.93 -12.63 -6.96
N HIS A 171 7.30 -12.84 -8.21
CA HIS A 171 7.74 -11.75 -9.09
C HIS A 171 6.61 -10.74 -9.29
N GLY A 172 5.37 -11.22 -9.48
CA GLY A 172 4.20 -10.36 -9.61
C GLY A 172 3.94 -9.51 -8.37
N ALA A 173 3.98 -10.12 -7.19
CA ALA A 173 3.85 -9.38 -5.93
C ALA A 173 4.95 -8.31 -5.78
N TYR A 174 6.20 -8.65 -6.10
CA TYR A 174 7.31 -7.71 -6.07
C TYR A 174 7.08 -6.54 -7.04
N LEU A 175 6.68 -6.84 -8.30
CA LEU A 175 6.39 -5.81 -9.29
C LEU A 175 5.27 -4.88 -8.82
N VAL A 176 4.19 -5.43 -8.28
CA VAL A 176 3.07 -4.64 -7.75
C VAL A 176 3.52 -3.78 -6.58
N SER A 177 4.25 -4.34 -5.60
CA SER A 177 4.69 -3.59 -4.40
C SER A 177 5.70 -2.48 -4.70
N ASN A 178 6.50 -2.62 -5.78
CA ASN A 178 7.62 -1.72 -6.06
C ASN A 178 7.46 -0.90 -7.34
N SER A 179 6.34 -1.04 -8.04
CA SER A 179 6.02 -0.17 -9.18
C SER A 179 5.40 1.15 -8.69
N ASP A 180 5.64 2.20 -9.45
CA ASP A 180 4.95 3.46 -9.26
C ASP A 180 3.51 3.31 -9.82
N LEU A 181 2.53 3.29 -8.92
CA LEU A 181 1.11 3.11 -9.23
C LEU A 181 0.31 4.34 -8.76
N PRO A 182 0.24 5.39 -9.59
CA PRO A 182 -0.55 6.57 -9.29
C PRO A 182 -1.98 6.24 -8.85
N GLY A 183 -2.47 6.93 -7.84
CA GLY A 183 -3.80 6.73 -7.27
C GLY A 183 -3.86 5.68 -6.14
N PHE A 184 -2.89 4.77 -6.05
CA PHE A 184 -2.83 3.83 -4.95
C PHE A 184 -2.17 4.44 -3.71
N SER A 185 -2.77 4.25 -2.55
CA SER A 185 -2.05 4.37 -1.29
C SER A 185 -1.07 3.20 -1.16
N ARG A 186 -0.03 3.34 -0.33
CA ARG A 186 0.91 2.25 -0.07
C ARG A 186 0.20 1.01 0.50
N GLN A 187 -0.78 1.22 1.35
CA GLN A 187 -1.57 0.15 1.95
C GLN A 187 -2.42 -0.59 0.89
N ALA A 188 -3.14 0.14 0.02
CA ALA A 188 -3.92 -0.46 -1.06
C ALA A 188 -3.03 -1.23 -2.05
N GLN A 189 -1.86 -0.68 -2.39
CA GLN A 189 -0.87 -1.34 -3.24
C GLN A 189 -0.36 -2.64 -2.61
N GLN A 190 -0.07 -2.62 -1.31
CA GLN A 190 0.35 -3.81 -0.56
C GLN A 190 -0.76 -4.86 -0.50
N ALA A 191 -2.01 -4.47 -0.30
CA ALA A 191 -3.15 -5.37 -0.31
C ALA A 191 -3.25 -6.14 -1.64
N VAL A 192 -3.17 -5.43 -2.78
CA VAL A 192 -3.14 -6.06 -4.11
C VAL A 192 -1.95 -7.02 -4.25
N ALA A 193 -0.76 -6.61 -3.80
CA ALA A 193 0.44 -7.44 -3.86
C ALA A 193 0.32 -8.74 -3.04
N VAL A 194 -0.30 -8.68 -1.87
CA VAL A 194 -0.59 -9.85 -1.03
C VAL A 194 -1.51 -10.84 -1.76
N LEU A 195 -2.57 -10.37 -2.40
CA LEU A 195 -3.45 -11.22 -3.18
C LEU A 195 -2.71 -11.85 -4.37
N VAL A 196 -1.94 -11.05 -5.12
CA VAL A 196 -1.09 -11.55 -6.23
C VAL A 196 -0.07 -12.56 -5.73
N ARG A 197 0.52 -12.36 -4.55
CA ARG A 197 1.44 -13.33 -3.92
C ARG A 197 0.74 -14.63 -3.57
N GLY A 198 -0.51 -14.54 -3.11
CA GLY A 198 -1.30 -15.62 -2.55
C GLY A 198 -2.14 -16.42 -3.55
N HIS A 199 -2.31 -15.99 -4.80
CA HIS A 199 -3.22 -16.64 -5.74
C HIS A 199 -2.82 -18.10 -6.10
N ARG A 200 -1.59 -18.52 -5.80
CA ARG A 200 -1.11 -19.89 -6.00
C ARG A 200 -0.09 -20.31 -4.94
N ARG A 201 0.20 -21.63 -4.89
CA ARG A 201 1.14 -22.24 -3.93
C ARG A 201 0.68 -22.08 -2.48
N LYS A 202 1.60 -21.84 -1.54
CA LYS A 202 1.27 -21.63 -0.14
C LYS A 202 0.65 -20.26 0.08
N LEU A 203 -0.28 -20.15 1.01
CA LEU A 203 -0.81 -18.84 1.44
C LEU A 203 0.31 -18.01 2.06
N PRO A 204 0.39 -16.72 1.78
CA PRO A 204 1.48 -15.86 2.25
C PRO A 204 1.19 -15.34 3.67
N LEU A 205 1.05 -16.24 4.65
CA LEU A 205 0.65 -15.89 6.02
C LEU A 205 1.63 -14.91 6.68
N SER A 206 2.93 -15.03 6.40
CA SER A 206 3.93 -14.06 6.89
C SER A 206 3.72 -12.66 6.32
N THR A 207 3.44 -12.56 5.02
CA THR A 207 3.16 -11.26 4.37
C THR A 207 1.81 -10.68 4.80
N LEU A 208 0.81 -11.54 5.08
CA LEU A 208 -0.45 -11.11 5.68
C LEU A 208 -0.25 -10.55 7.08
N ALA A 209 0.62 -11.14 7.89
CA ALA A 209 0.92 -10.66 9.24
C ALA A 209 1.63 -9.28 9.26
N GLU A 210 2.18 -8.83 8.14
CA GLU A 210 2.72 -7.47 7.97
C GLU A 210 1.64 -6.41 7.68
N CYS A 211 0.41 -6.86 7.36
CA CYS A 211 -0.73 -5.97 7.15
C CYS A 211 -1.42 -5.63 8.48
N PRO A 212 -2.17 -4.51 8.56
CA PRO A 212 -2.97 -4.18 9.75
C PRO A 212 -3.88 -5.34 10.18
N GLU A 213 -4.01 -5.58 11.47
CA GLU A 213 -4.74 -6.74 12.02
C GLU A 213 -6.19 -6.80 11.55
N ASP A 214 -6.86 -5.65 11.47
CA ASP A 214 -8.23 -5.50 10.99
C ASP A 214 -8.40 -5.87 9.51
N GLU A 215 -7.33 -5.77 8.72
CA GLU A 215 -7.31 -6.10 7.29
C GLU A 215 -6.97 -7.57 7.00
N GLN A 216 -6.27 -8.26 7.89
CA GLN A 216 -5.74 -9.61 7.62
C GLN A 216 -6.81 -10.63 7.25
N ALA A 217 -7.91 -10.65 7.99
CA ALA A 217 -9.02 -11.58 7.73
C ALA A 217 -9.68 -11.28 6.38
N ARG A 218 -9.90 -10.01 6.06
CA ARG A 218 -10.44 -9.55 4.79
C ARG A 218 -9.54 -9.96 3.61
N LEU A 219 -8.27 -9.67 3.69
CA LEU A 219 -7.30 -10.01 2.64
C LEU A 219 -7.17 -11.52 2.44
N LEU A 220 -7.25 -12.32 3.52
CA LEU A 220 -7.25 -13.77 3.42
C LEU A 220 -8.48 -14.28 2.65
N ARG A 221 -9.67 -13.78 2.95
CA ARG A 221 -10.92 -14.12 2.26
C ARG A 221 -10.84 -13.77 0.77
N LEU A 222 -10.42 -12.55 0.44
CA LEU A 222 -10.21 -12.13 -0.96
C LEU A 222 -9.16 -12.99 -1.68
N CYS A 223 -8.08 -13.34 -1.01
CA CYS A 223 -7.05 -14.23 -1.54
C CYS A 223 -7.62 -15.62 -1.87
N LEU A 224 -8.52 -16.18 -1.05
CA LEU A 224 -9.18 -17.45 -1.31
C LEU A 224 -10.08 -17.37 -2.55
N LEU A 225 -10.87 -16.30 -2.71
CA LEU A 225 -11.70 -16.08 -3.90
C LEU A 225 -10.85 -16.01 -5.17
N LEU A 226 -9.76 -15.24 -5.14
CA LEU A 226 -8.83 -15.15 -6.26
C LEU A 226 -8.19 -16.50 -6.59
N ARG A 227 -7.78 -17.27 -5.60
CA ARG A 227 -7.21 -18.62 -5.80
C ARG A 227 -8.19 -19.55 -6.50
N LEU A 228 -9.45 -19.56 -6.06
CA LEU A 228 -10.49 -20.39 -6.68
C LEU A 228 -10.67 -19.99 -8.14
N ALA A 229 -10.82 -18.70 -8.43
CA ALA A 229 -10.96 -18.19 -9.79
C ALA A 229 -9.75 -18.56 -10.67
N CYS A 230 -8.52 -18.35 -10.20
CA CYS A 230 -7.31 -18.75 -10.92
C CYS A 230 -7.24 -20.26 -11.16
N ARG A 231 -7.70 -21.07 -10.20
CA ARG A 231 -7.71 -22.53 -10.33
C ARG A 231 -8.71 -23.00 -11.38
N MET A 232 -9.88 -22.39 -11.43
CA MET A 232 -10.92 -22.69 -12.42
C MET A 232 -10.46 -22.37 -13.84
N HIS A 233 -9.65 -21.33 -14.02
CA HIS A 233 -9.12 -20.92 -15.33
C HIS A 233 -7.69 -21.39 -15.61
N HIS A 234 -7.18 -22.37 -14.86
CA HIS A 234 -5.82 -22.86 -15.05
C HIS A 234 -5.56 -23.46 -16.44
N ALA A 235 -6.55 -24.11 -17.03
CA ALA A 235 -6.44 -24.74 -18.34
C ALA A 235 -6.47 -23.75 -19.51
N ARG A 236 -6.81 -22.48 -19.30
CA ARG A 236 -6.90 -21.39 -20.30
C ARG A 236 -7.84 -21.68 -21.48
N ASN A 237 -8.67 -22.72 -21.38
CA ASN A 237 -9.59 -23.15 -22.42
C ASN A 237 -10.91 -22.43 -22.27
N GLY A 238 -11.20 -21.33 -22.60
CA GLY A 238 -12.41 -20.51 -22.51
C GLY A 238 -13.77 -21.21 -22.24
N ALA A 239 -13.74 -22.41 -21.66
CA ALA A 239 -14.95 -23.13 -21.27
C ALA A 239 -15.65 -22.37 -20.13
N PRO A 240 -16.99 -22.20 -20.20
CA PRO A 240 -17.73 -21.58 -19.11
C PRO A 240 -17.55 -22.39 -17.83
N VAL A 241 -17.28 -21.70 -16.75
CA VAL A 241 -17.24 -22.29 -15.40
C VAL A 241 -18.69 -22.38 -14.94
N PRO A 242 -19.17 -23.56 -14.51
CA PRO A 242 -20.54 -23.75 -14.07
C PRO A 242 -20.89 -22.96 -12.80
#